data_1d35426aeb49cdf5e31a385b8ec62674
#
_entry.id   1d35426aeb49cdf5e31a385b8ec62674
#
_cell.length_a   1.000
_cell.length_b   1.000
_cell.length_c   1.000
_cell.angle_alpha   90.00
_cell.angle_beta   90.00
_cell.angle_gamma   90.00
#
_symmetry.space_group_name_H-M   'P 1'
#
loop_
_entity.id
_entity.type
_entity.pdbx_description
1 polymer ?
#
loop_
_entity_poly.entity_id
_entity_poly.type
_entity_poly.pdbx_seq_one_letter_code
_entity_poly.pdbx_strand_id
1 'polypeptide(L)'
;MSGVCLLKAATRIIAGAEPKLAYAILETHRRQAKLSLMSSVLQLWDDALAEEIEQHAVEIARGAGRILAGHFGKKIEVEFKDEHERDPVTAADKETQEYLIAEILKCFPEHGILGEEGTKEEKESEEPAKDILWVLDPLDGTTNFMNGLPVFASSIGVLYRGWPMAAALYLPWPTNDGGFVLHCHKGGGCFADDEPVKVYESDQPVPSRLIGVPGYFGVGQGFTGKLAGKAGEVRTTGSIAYELAMTARGVLQYAMFGAPRLWDMAGGALAVVEAGGTVMTRFRREKRWHPMGCLVPSWEEKTPTMKELRGWMAPLVVGNQKVAPMIADNVKRRFSLSSQIRKLTRPLRRWKKKPESKPETEHDAGSKT
;
A
#
# COMPACT_ATOMS: atom_id res chain seq x y z
N MET A 1 -30.77 15.33 -18.51
CA MET A 1 -31.58 14.09 -18.50
C MET A 1 -31.03 13.21 -17.41
N SER A 2 -31.82 12.88 -16.39
CA SER A 2 -31.36 12.22 -15.17
C SER A 2 -30.85 10.79 -15.41
N GLY A 3 -29.79 10.38 -14.70
CA GLY A 3 -29.15 9.08 -14.82
C GLY A 3 -30.08 7.85 -14.65
N VAL A 4 -31.25 8.04 -14.04
CA VAL A 4 -32.31 7.02 -13.90
C VAL A 4 -32.95 6.64 -15.24
N CYS A 5 -32.99 7.57 -16.22
CA CYS A 5 -33.57 7.31 -17.53
C CYS A 5 -32.62 6.47 -18.42
N LEU A 6 -31.31 6.68 -18.29
CA LEU A 6 -30.28 5.91 -18.98
C LEU A 6 -30.17 4.47 -18.45
N LEU A 7 -30.33 4.25 -17.13
CA LEU A 7 -30.31 2.90 -16.53
C LEU A 7 -31.50 2.06 -17.00
N LYS A 8 -32.70 2.65 -17.13
CA LYS A 8 -33.90 1.95 -17.63
C LYS A 8 -33.83 1.62 -19.13
N ALA A 9 -33.15 2.43 -19.93
CA ALA A 9 -32.93 2.15 -21.35
C ALA A 9 -31.90 1.02 -21.54
N ALA A 10 -30.81 1.01 -20.77
CA ALA A 10 -29.80 -0.04 -20.79
C ALA A 10 -30.38 -1.41 -20.38
N THR A 11 -31.23 -1.45 -19.36
CA THR A 11 -31.87 -2.69 -18.89
C THR A 11 -32.80 -3.32 -19.96
N ARG A 12 -33.44 -2.50 -20.81
CA ARG A 12 -34.28 -3.00 -21.92
C ARG A 12 -33.49 -3.58 -23.10
N ILE A 13 -32.29 -3.03 -23.38
CA ILE A 13 -31.43 -3.52 -24.48
C ILE A 13 -30.73 -4.83 -24.07
N ILE A 14 -30.42 -5.00 -22.79
CA ILE A 14 -29.72 -6.18 -22.26
C ILE A 14 -30.64 -7.42 -22.19
N ALA A 15 -31.95 -7.25 -22.04
CA ALA A 15 -32.91 -8.36 -21.90
C ALA A 15 -33.08 -9.25 -23.17
N GLY A 16 -32.53 -8.82 -24.32
CA GLY A 16 -32.61 -9.58 -25.59
C GLY A 16 -31.25 -9.84 -26.24
N ALA A 17 -30.15 -9.44 -25.66
CA ALA A 17 -28.82 -9.56 -26.26
C ALA A 17 -28.12 -10.87 -25.87
N GLU A 18 -27.33 -11.42 -26.78
CA GLU A 18 -26.43 -12.54 -26.44
C GLU A 18 -25.54 -12.21 -25.22
N PRO A 19 -25.28 -13.19 -24.34
CA PRO A 19 -24.55 -12.96 -23.08
C PRO A 19 -23.19 -12.24 -23.24
N LYS A 20 -22.50 -12.45 -24.38
CA LYS A 20 -21.24 -11.78 -24.71
C LYS A 20 -21.44 -10.31 -25.05
N LEU A 21 -22.50 -9.97 -25.77
CA LEU A 21 -22.83 -8.60 -26.16
C LEU A 21 -23.35 -7.82 -24.94
N ALA A 22 -24.18 -8.42 -24.10
CA ALA A 22 -24.66 -7.85 -22.85
C ALA A 22 -23.49 -7.52 -21.91
N TYR A 23 -22.50 -8.41 -21.79
CA TYR A 23 -21.28 -8.20 -21.01
C TYR A 23 -20.42 -7.04 -21.55
N ALA A 24 -20.23 -6.97 -22.89
CA ALA A 24 -19.46 -5.91 -23.52
C ALA A 24 -20.13 -4.53 -23.36
N ILE A 25 -21.46 -4.47 -23.45
CA ILE A 25 -22.23 -3.24 -23.23
C ILE A 25 -22.12 -2.79 -21.76
N LEU A 26 -22.25 -3.71 -20.79
CA LEU A 26 -22.06 -3.41 -19.38
C LEU A 26 -20.65 -2.94 -19.06
N GLU A 27 -19.62 -3.54 -19.64
CA GLU A 27 -18.23 -3.10 -19.48
C GLU A 27 -18.02 -1.70 -20.07
N THR A 28 -18.60 -1.42 -21.24
CA THR A 28 -18.49 -0.11 -21.90
C THR A 28 -19.20 0.97 -21.06
N HIS A 29 -20.37 0.69 -20.51
CA HIS A 29 -21.09 1.63 -19.65
C HIS A 29 -20.36 1.84 -18.30
N ARG A 30 -19.80 0.79 -17.70
CA ARG A 30 -18.93 0.92 -16.53
C ARG A 30 -17.71 1.79 -16.81
N ARG A 31 -17.05 1.63 -17.97
CA ARG A 31 -15.93 2.48 -18.38
C ARG A 31 -16.35 3.93 -18.57
N GLN A 32 -17.47 4.18 -19.25
CA GLN A 32 -17.99 5.54 -19.43
C GLN A 32 -18.41 6.20 -18.11
N ALA A 33 -19.09 5.47 -17.21
CA ALA A 33 -19.43 5.97 -15.89
C ALA A 33 -18.17 6.28 -15.07
N LYS A 34 -17.14 5.41 -15.13
CA LYS A 34 -15.86 5.60 -14.46
C LYS A 34 -15.10 6.81 -15.02
N LEU A 35 -15.11 7.03 -16.34
CA LEU A 35 -14.48 8.19 -16.97
C LEU A 35 -15.24 9.49 -16.64
N SER A 36 -16.57 9.46 -16.60
CA SER A 36 -17.40 10.61 -16.19
C SER A 36 -17.17 10.99 -14.74
N LEU A 37 -17.06 9.99 -13.85
CA LEU A 37 -16.78 10.21 -12.44
C LEU A 37 -15.34 10.70 -12.21
N MET A 38 -14.35 10.13 -12.91
CA MET A 38 -12.98 10.67 -12.92
C MET A 38 -12.95 12.13 -13.34
N SER A 39 -13.69 12.48 -14.40
CA SER A 39 -13.78 13.88 -14.87
C SER A 39 -14.41 14.78 -13.80
N SER A 40 -15.46 14.33 -13.12
CA SER A 40 -16.10 15.13 -12.06
C SER A 40 -15.26 15.21 -10.78
N VAL A 41 -14.55 14.16 -10.41
CA VAL A 41 -13.60 14.15 -9.28
C VAL A 41 -12.42 15.08 -9.57
N LEU A 42 -11.88 15.03 -10.81
CA LEU A 42 -10.80 15.93 -11.24
C LEU A 42 -11.25 17.39 -11.36
N GLN A 43 -12.53 17.67 -11.68
CA GLN A 43 -13.08 19.02 -11.69
C GLN A 43 -13.28 19.63 -10.29
N LEU A 44 -13.36 18.79 -9.24
CA LEU A 44 -13.46 19.24 -7.84
C LEU A 44 -12.08 19.36 -7.17
N TRP A 45 -11.06 18.75 -7.75
CA TRP A 45 -9.68 18.85 -7.31
C TRP A 45 -9.01 19.97 -8.10
N ASP A 46 -8.80 21.10 -7.45
CA ASP A 46 -8.11 22.25 -8.00
C ASP A 46 -6.60 21.96 -8.08
N ASP A 47 -5.97 22.25 -9.22
CA ASP A 47 -4.53 22.06 -9.41
C ASP A 47 -3.72 22.89 -8.38
N ALA A 48 -4.19 24.07 -8.01
CA ALA A 48 -3.56 24.90 -6.98
C ALA A 48 -3.60 24.23 -5.59
N LEU A 49 -4.71 23.60 -5.23
CA LEU A 49 -4.82 22.82 -3.98
C LEU A 49 -3.91 21.57 -4.03
N ALA A 50 -3.81 20.94 -5.20
CA ALA A 50 -2.91 19.78 -5.39
C ALA A 50 -1.45 20.15 -5.14
N GLU A 51 -1.00 21.25 -5.71
CA GLU A 51 0.36 21.80 -5.54
C GLU A 51 0.60 22.20 -4.07
N GLU A 52 -0.35 22.89 -3.43
CA GLU A 52 -0.24 23.28 -2.01
C GLU A 52 -0.09 22.06 -1.11
N ILE A 53 -0.93 21.03 -1.31
CA ILE A 53 -0.87 19.77 -0.56
C ILE A 53 0.45 19.03 -0.82
N GLU A 54 0.92 18.95 -2.07
CA GLU A 54 2.19 18.32 -2.41
C GLU A 54 3.36 19.03 -1.75
N GLN A 55 3.44 20.37 -1.84
CA GLN A 55 4.50 21.16 -1.22
C GLN A 55 4.55 20.95 0.29
N HIS A 56 3.40 21.01 0.96
CA HIS A 56 3.32 20.73 2.39
C HIS A 56 3.73 19.28 2.72
N ALA A 57 3.28 18.30 1.92
CA ALA A 57 3.68 16.90 2.09
C ALA A 57 5.20 16.69 1.96
N VAL A 58 5.87 17.41 1.03
CA VAL A 58 7.33 17.40 0.87
C VAL A 58 8.01 17.95 2.11
N GLU A 59 7.55 19.09 2.63
CA GLU A 59 8.14 19.71 3.83
C GLU A 59 8.06 18.80 5.04
N ILE A 60 6.89 18.22 5.30
CA ILE A 60 6.70 17.35 6.46
C ILE A 60 7.37 15.97 6.26
N ALA A 61 7.48 15.45 5.04
CA ALA A 61 8.25 14.24 4.76
C ALA A 61 9.75 14.45 5.04
N ARG A 62 10.31 15.62 4.71
CA ARG A 62 11.69 15.99 5.12
C ARG A 62 11.83 16.09 6.64
N GLY A 63 10.81 16.62 7.33
CA GLY A 63 10.74 16.64 8.79
C GLY A 63 10.75 15.24 9.40
N ALA A 64 9.91 14.36 8.89
CA ALA A 64 9.90 12.94 9.26
C ALA A 64 11.28 12.29 9.05
N GLY A 65 11.90 12.56 7.90
CA GLY A 65 13.26 12.09 7.60
C GLY A 65 14.29 12.51 8.64
N ARG A 66 14.24 13.78 9.13
CA ARG A 66 15.14 14.26 10.20
C ARG A 66 14.93 13.52 11.52
N ILE A 67 13.67 13.24 11.90
CA ILE A 67 13.35 12.47 13.10
C ILE A 67 13.92 11.06 12.95
N LEU A 68 13.62 10.38 11.85
CA LEU A 68 14.11 9.02 11.59
C LEU A 68 15.64 8.95 11.58
N ALA A 69 16.33 9.89 10.91
CA ALA A 69 17.79 9.97 10.93
C ALA A 69 18.35 10.18 12.35
N GLY A 70 17.62 10.93 13.20
CA GLY A 70 17.97 11.12 14.59
C GLY A 70 17.96 9.85 15.43
N HIS A 71 17.16 8.86 15.07
CA HIS A 71 17.04 7.56 15.74
C HIS A 71 17.86 6.44 15.06
N PHE A 72 18.10 6.53 13.76
CA PHE A 72 18.74 5.48 12.98
C PHE A 72 20.14 5.13 13.48
N GLY A 73 20.41 3.83 13.63
CA GLY A 73 21.70 3.33 14.10
C GLY A 73 21.94 3.49 15.61
N LYS A 74 21.00 4.03 16.37
CA LYS A 74 21.06 4.10 17.83
C LYS A 74 20.37 2.90 18.47
N LYS A 75 20.61 2.69 19.77
CA LYS A 75 19.85 1.70 20.56
C LYS A 75 18.43 2.22 20.75
N ILE A 76 17.45 1.55 20.16
CA ILE A 76 16.05 1.94 20.18
C ILE A 76 15.28 0.95 21.07
N GLU A 77 14.34 1.47 21.87
CA GLU A 77 13.35 0.66 22.54
C GLU A 77 12.33 0.17 21.51
N VAL A 78 12.06 -1.13 21.51
CA VAL A 78 11.17 -1.79 20.57
C VAL A 78 10.01 -2.38 21.34
N GLU A 79 8.80 -2.05 20.92
CA GLU A 79 7.58 -2.71 21.34
C GLU A 79 7.09 -3.61 20.21
N PHE A 80 6.33 -4.64 20.54
CA PHE A 80 5.76 -5.53 19.54
C PHE A 80 4.24 -5.49 19.60
N LYS A 81 3.60 -5.30 18.44
CA LYS A 81 2.14 -5.26 18.30
C LYS A 81 1.51 -6.65 18.40
N ASP A 82 2.31 -7.73 18.27
CA ASP A 82 1.84 -9.11 18.30
C ASP A 82 2.62 -9.99 19.27
N GLU A 83 1.98 -11.07 19.79
CA GLU A 83 2.58 -12.05 20.71
C GLU A 83 3.77 -12.84 20.11
N HIS A 84 4.01 -12.72 18.81
CA HIS A 84 5.05 -13.46 18.09
C HIS A 84 6.25 -12.60 17.72
N GLU A 85 6.31 -11.37 18.21
CA GLU A 85 7.40 -10.40 17.96
C GLU A 85 7.69 -10.19 16.44
N ARG A 86 6.62 -10.14 15.61
CA ARG A 86 6.73 -10.01 14.17
C ARG A 86 6.36 -8.64 13.63
N ASP A 87 5.69 -7.84 14.44
CA ASP A 87 5.20 -6.52 14.09
C ASP A 87 5.78 -5.50 15.09
N PRO A 88 7.03 -5.07 14.90
CA PRO A 88 7.71 -4.14 15.79
C PRO A 88 7.19 -2.71 15.58
N VAL A 89 7.17 -1.94 16.66
CA VAL A 89 7.01 -0.49 16.65
C VAL A 89 8.08 0.12 17.55
N THR A 90 8.66 1.20 17.10
CA THR A 90 9.71 1.90 17.86
C THR A 90 9.26 3.30 18.28
N ALA A 91 10.04 3.93 19.16
CA ALA A 91 9.83 5.34 19.50
C ALA A 91 9.89 6.24 18.26
N ALA A 92 10.70 5.87 17.25
CA ALA A 92 10.81 6.61 16.00
C ALA A 92 9.51 6.59 15.19
N ASP A 93 8.79 5.46 15.13
CA ASP A 93 7.48 5.35 14.46
C ASP A 93 6.47 6.31 15.11
N LYS A 94 6.37 6.27 16.44
CA LYS A 94 5.42 7.08 17.21
C LYS A 94 5.72 8.57 17.08
N GLU A 95 6.96 8.98 17.31
CA GLU A 95 7.39 10.37 17.22
C GLU A 95 7.18 10.93 15.80
N THR A 96 7.52 10.14 14.79
CA THR A 96 7.32 10.55 13.39
C THR A 96 5.84 10.71 13.07
N GLN A 97 4.97 9.78 13.50
CA GLN A 97 3.54 9.90 13.25
C GLN A 97 2.93 11.12 13.97
N GLU A 98 3.27 11.33 15.26
CA GLU A 98 2.81 12.49 16.02
C GLU A 98 3.21 13.81 15.35
N TYR A 99 4.46 13.90 14.87
CA TYR A 99 4.94 15.04 14.10
C TYR A 99 4.11 15.25 12.82
N LEU A 100 3.93 14.22 12.00
CA LEU A 100 3.17 14.32 10.75
C LEU A 100 1.74 14.77 11.00
N ILE A 101 1.04 14.19 11.98
CA ILE A 101 -0.33 14.55 12.35
C ILE A 101 -0.39 16.02 12.78
N ALA A 102 0.52 16.46 13.65
CA ALA A 102 0.54 17.83 14.14
C ALA A 102 0.74 18.85 13.02
N GLU A 103 1.68 18.60 12.11
CA GLU A 103 1.94 19.50 11.00
C GLU A 103 0.78 19.54 9.98
N ILE A 104 0.15 18.40 9.68
CA ILE A 104 -1.03 18.36 8.80
C ILE A 104 -2.19 19.17 9.39
N LEU A 105 -2.52 18.96 10.67
CA LEU A 105 -3.65 19.64 11.30
C LEU A 105 -3.47 21.14 11.48
N LYS A 106 -2.22 21.66 11.48
CA LYS A 106 -1.95 23.10 11.48
C LYS A 106 -2.42 23.79 10.19
N CYS A 107 -2.21 23.13 9.04
CA CYS A 107 -2.53 23.69 7.73
C CYS A 107 -3.90 23.21 7.22
N PHE A 108 -4.29 21.98 7.53
CA PHE A 108 -5.48 21.31 7.01
C PHE A 108 -6.34 20.70 8.15
N PRO A 109 -6.88 21.50 9.08
CA PRO A 109 -7.60 20.99 10.26
C PRO A 109 -8.89 20.22 9.94
N GLU A 110 -9.46 20.41 8.75
CA GLU A 110 -10.70 19.73 8.30
C GLU A 110 -10.44 18.44 7.56
N HIS A 111 -9.18 18.13 7.22
CA HIS A 111 -8.83 16.87 6.54
C HIS A 111 -8.87 15.70 7.51
N GLY A 112 -9.08 14.49 6.97
CA GLY A 112 -8.95 13.25 7.73
C GLY A 112 -7.52 12.73 7.74
N ILE A 113 -7.18 11.92 8.75
CA ILE A 113 -5.89 11.28 8.86
C ILE A 113 -6.08 9.79 9.17
N LEU A 114 -5.41 8.93 8.42
CA LEU A 114 -5.28 7.50 8.65
C LEU A 114 -3.80 7.16 8.81
N GLY A 115 -3.33 7.04 10.04
CA GLY A 115 -1.96 6.58 10.33
C GLY A 115 -1.90 5.06 10.54
N GLU A 116 -0.75 4.45 10.33
CA GLU A 116 -0.51 3.05 10.69
C GLU A 116 -0.62 2.87 12.20
N GLU A 117 0.07 3.73 12.94
CA GLU A 117 0.03 3.71 14.40
C GLU A 117 -1.29 4.34 14.89
N GLY A 118 -1.73 3.93 16.08
CA GLY A 118 -2.94 4.46 16.68
C GLY A 118 -3.37 3.69 17.91
N THR A 119 -4.17 4.33 18.75
CA THR A 119 -4.78 3.71 19.92
C THR A 119 -5.78 2.62 19.50
N LYS A 120 -6.21 1.82 20.48
CA LYS A 120 -7.22 0.78 20.21
C LYS A 120 -8.55 1.40 19.79
N GLU A 121 -8.91 2.53 20.38
CA GLU A 121 -10.12 3.29 20.10
C GLU A 121 -10.11 3.83 18.68
N GLU A 122 -8.99 4.40 18.22
CA GLU A 122 -8.82 4.86 16.85
C GLU A 122 -8.90 3.71 15.84
N LYS A 123 -8.30 2.55 16.18
CA LYS A 123 -8.32 1.35 15.33
C LYS A 123 -9.72 0.75 15.16
N GLU A 124 -10.59 0.91 16.14
CA GLU A 124 -11.98 0.42 16.12
C GLU A 124 -13.01 1.51 15.75
N SER A 125 -12.55 2.71 15.36
CA SER A 125 -13.43 3.83 15.05
C SER A 125 -14.34 3.56 13.85
N GLU A 126 -15.64 3.64 14.06
CA GLU A 126 -16.68 3.54 13.05
C GLU A 126 -17.05 4.92 12.45
N GLU A 127 -16.27 5.96 12.74
CA GLU A 127 -16.46 7.26 12.13
C GLU A 127 -16.25 7.22 10.63
N PRO A 128 -17.09 7.90 9.84
CA PRO A 128 -16.92 8.01 8.40
C PRO A 128 -15.65 8.80 8.08
N ALA A 129 -14.93 8.35 7.05
CA ALA A 129 -13.76 9.06 6.58
C ALA A 129 -14.12 10.43 5.99
N LYS A 130 -13.19 11.38 6.11
CA LYS A 130 -13.31 12.69 5.43
C LYS A 130 -13.01 12.55 3.95
N ASP A 131 -13.57 13.39 3.11
CA ASP A 131 -13.39 13.36 1.65
C ASP A 131 -11.91 13.48 1.26
N ILE A 132 -11.15 14.37 1.90
CA ILE A 132 -9.68 14.44 1.80
C ILE A 132 -9.09 13.70 2.99
N LEU A 133 -8.28 12.68 2.70
CA LEU A 133 -7.69 11.80 3.71
C LEU A 133 -6.19 11.67 3.50
N TRP A 134 -5.42 12.08 4.50
CA TRP A 134 -3.99 11.81 4.59
C TRP A 134 -3.78 10.40 5.12
N VAL A 135 -3.00 9.61 4.40
CA VAL A 135 -2.72 8.21 4.71
C VAL A 135 -1.22 8.10 4.99
N LEU A 136 -0.87 7.75 6.23
CA LEU A 136 0.48 7.88 6.75
C LEU A 136 1.04 6.53 7.18
N ASP A 137 2.23 6.22 6.68
CA ASP A 137 3.13 5.23 7.25
C ASP A 137 4.37 5.97 7.76
N PRO A 138 4.53 6.14 9.07
CA PRO A 138 5.65 6.90 9.63
C PRO A 138 7.00 6.23 9.34
N LEU A 139 7.04 4.90 9.30
CA LEU A 139 8.26 4.13 9.09
C LEU A 139 7.97 2.75 8.46
N ASP A 140 7.74 2.71 7.14
CA ASP A 140 7.68 1.43 6.41
C ASP A 140 9.06 0.77 6.36
N GLY A 141 9.15 -0.44 6.84
CA GLY A 141 10.39 -1.17 6.99
C GLY A 141 11.01 -1.06 8.39
N THR A 142 10.21 -0.98 9.45
CA THR A 142 10.64 -0.92 10.86
C THR A 142 11.65 -1.99 11.22
N THR A 143 11.49 -3.22 10.71
CA THR A 143 12.47 -4.31 10.90
C THR A 143 13.84 -3.97 10.31
N ASN A 144 13.90 -3.37 9.11
CA ASN A 144 15.16 -2.92 8.51
C ASN A 144 15.80 -1.83 9.37
N PHE A 145 14.99 -0.84 9.76
CA PHE A 145 15.41 0.28 10.57
C PHE A 145 16.06 -0.16 11.88
N MET A 146 15.40 -1.04 12.63
CA MET A 146 15.93 -1.60 13.89
C MET A 146 17.26 -2.31 13.72
N ASN A 147 17.47 -2.97 12.58
CA ASN A 147 18.69 -3.71 12.28
C ASN A 147 19.77 -2.86 11.58
N GLY A 148 19.58 -1.54 11.45
CA GLY A 148 20.55 -0.63 10.85
C GLY A 148 20.68 -0.77 9.33
N LEU A 149 19.68 -1.34 8.66
CA LEU A 149 19.62 -1.40 7.20
C LEU A 149 18.86 -0.17 6.66
N PRO A 150 19.50 0.73 5.85
CA PRO A 150 18.89 1.95 5.37
C PRO A 150 17.92 1.70 4.18
N VAL A 151 17.03 0.74 4.35
CA VAL A 151 16.01 0.34 3.36
C VAL A 151 14.65 0.46 4.06
N PHE A 152 14.23 1.69 4.23
CA PHE A 152 12.96 2.07 4.84
C PHE A 152 12.45 3.37 4.19
N ALA A 153 11.22 3.73 4.45
CA ALA A 153 10.63 4.98 3.99
C ALA A 153 9.66 5.55 5.02
N SER A 154 9.46 6.87 5.04
CA SER A 154 8.25 7.47 5.61
C SER A 154 7.33 7.83 4.45
N SER A 155 6.10 7.34 4.44
CA SER A 155 5.17 7.43 3.32
C SER A 155 3.95 8.27 3.66
N ILE A 156 3.69 9.27 2.82
CA ILE A 156 2.52 10.14 2.88
C ILE A 156 1.77 9.99 1.56
N GLY A 157 0.52 9.58 1.62
CA GLY A 157 -0.39 9.61 0.49
C GLY A 157 -1.63 10.45 0.82
N VAL A 158 -2.12 11.24 -0.11
CA VAL A 158 -3.33 12.02 0.07
C VAL A 158 -4.39 11.53 -0.89
N LEU A 159 -5.55 11.14 -0.35
CA LEU A 159 -6.68 10.63 -1.12
C LEU A 159 -7.81 11.66 -1.13
N TYR A 160 -8.46 11.80 -2.29
CA TYR A 160 -9.76 12.41 -2.40
C TYR A 160 -10.79 11.33 -2.74
N ARG A 161 -11.69 11.01 -1.80
CA ARG A 161 -12.70 9.95 -1.95
C ARG A 161 -12.12 8.63 -2.50
N GLY A 162 -10.97 8.21 -1.95
CA GLY A 162 -10.29 6.99 -2.35
C GLY A 162 -9.41 7.08 -3.60
N TRP A 163 -9.39 8.22 -4.31
CA TRP A 163 -8.48 8.48 -5.42
C TRP A 163 -7.18 9.07 -4.90
N PRO A 164 -6.00 8.52 -5.22
CA PRO A 164 -4.73 9.12 -4.84
C PRO A 164 -4.48 10.40 -5.63
N MET A 165 -4.21 11.49 -4.92
CA MET A 165 -4.13 12.84 -5.49
C MET A 165 -2.78 13.51 -5.28
N ALA A 166 -2.14 13.30 -4.13
CA ALA A 166 -0.79 13.79 -3.86
C ALA A 166 -0.01 12.77 -3.02
N ALA A 167 1.30 12.83 -3.08
CA ALA A 167 2.18 11.95 -2.31
C ALA A 167 3.55 12.57 -2.06
N ALA A 168 4.14 12.23 -0.90
CA ALA A 168 5.55 12.45 -0.61
C ALA A 168 6.10 11.27 0.20
N LEU A 169 7.23 10.72 -0.24
CA LEU A 169 7.92 9.62 0.42
C LEU A 169 9.35 10.05 0.73
N TYR A 170 9.72 10.08 2.01
CA TYR A 170 11.11 10.23 2.40
C TYR A 170 11.83 8.89 2.32
N LEU A 171 13.02 8.90 1.70
CA LEU A 171 13.92 7.74 1.62
C LEU A 171 15.33 8.14 2.08
N PRO A 172 15.97 7.36 2.99
CA PRO A 172 17.28 7.73 3.55
C PRO A 172 18.43 7.54 2.57
N TRP A 173 18.23 6.74 1.52
CA TRP A 173 19.27 6.33 0.60
C TRP A 173 18.68 6.13 -0.82
N PRO A 174 19.44 6.38 -1.91
CA PRO A 174 20.88 6.65 -1.98
C PRO A 174 21.18 8.16 -2.16
N THR A 175 21.54 8.84 -1.12
CA THR A 175 22.11 10.20 -1.21
C THR A 175 23.19 10.41 -0.14
N ASN A 176 24.07 11.40 -0.35
CA ASN A 176 25.10 11.74 0.63
C ASN A 176 24.61 12.76 1.68
N ASP A 177 23.42 13.35 1.46
CA ASP A 177 22.94 14.53 2.20
C ASP A 177 21.72 14.25 3.09
N GLY A 178 21.60 13.03 3.61
CA GLY A 178 20.55 12.71 4.59
C GLY A 178 19.21 12.28 3.99
N GLY A 179 19.20 11.73 2.77
CA GLY A 179 18.00 11.21 2.11
C GLY A 179 17.42 12.18 1.08
N PHE A 180 16.34 11.74 0.43
CA PHE A 180 15.60 12.53 -0.55
C PHE A 180 14.10 12.31 -0.38
N VAL A 181 13.28 13.18 -0.96
CA VAL A 181 11.83 13.04 -1.01
C VAL A 181 11.40 12.73 -2.44
N LEU A 182 10.75 11.58 -2.63
CA LEU A 182 10.03 11.29 -3.86
C LEU A 182 8.62 11.86 -3.72
N HIS A 183 8.17 12.70 -4.66
CA HIS A 183 6.89 13.37 -4.53
C HIS A 183 6.17 13.53 -5.86
N CYS A 184 4.88 13.73 -5.81
CA CYS A 184 4.02 13.96 -6.95
C CYS A 184 2.64 14.45 -6.52
N HIS A 185 1.95 15.14 -7.42
CA HIS A 185 0.50 15.22 -7.44
C HIS A 185 -0.05 14.66 -8.75
N LYS A 186 -1.33 14.38 -8.78
CA LYS A 186 -1.99 13.78 -9.93
C LYS A 186 -1.93 14.71 -11.15
N GLY A 187 -1.30 14.23 -12.22
CA GLY A 187 -1.09 14.98 -13.47
C GLY A 187 0.16 15.87 -13.48
N GLY A 188 0.86 16.00 -12.34
CA GLY A 188 2.06 16.84 -12.20
C GLY A 188 3.37 16.14 -12.58
N GLY A 189 3.35 14.83 -12.75
CA GLY A 189 4.56 14.02 -12.88
C GLY A 189 5.15 13.64 -11.53
N CYS A 190 6.28 12.93 -11.53
CA CYS A 190 6.95 12.45 -10.31
C CYS A 190 8.38 12.94 -10.25
N PHE A 191 8.81 13.40 -9.06
CA PHE A 191 10.11 13.99 -8.82
C PHE A 191 10.81 13.35 -7.62
N ALA A 192 12.13 13.24 -7.68
CA ALA A 192 12.98 12.96 -6.53
C ALA A 192 13.71 14.25 -6.19
N ASP A 193 13.30 14.92 -5.11
CA ASP A 193 13.58 16.33 -4.87
C ASP A 193 13.20 17.18 -6.12
N ASP A 194 14.13 17.82 -6.79
CA ASP A 194 13.84 18.62 -7.99
C ASP A 194 14.04 17.86 -9.32
N GLU A 195 14.47 16.58 -9.26
CA GLU A 195 14.79 15.80 -10.45
C GLU A 195 13.61 14.92 -10.91
N PRO A 196 13.14 15.08 -12.15
CA PRO A 196 12.06 14.25 -12.66
C PRO A 196 12.48 12.78 -12.78
N VAL A 197 11.60 11.87 -12.36
CA VAL A 197 11.86 10.44 -12.41
C VAL A 197 10.87 9.72 -13.31
N LYS A 198 11.28 8.56 -13.85
CA LYS A 198 10.43 7.69 -14.69
C LYS A 198 10.66 6.24 -14.36
N VAL A 199 9.61 5.43 -14.52
CA VAL A 199 9.72 3.97 -14.45
C VAL A 199 10.66 3.44 -15.53
N TYR A 200 11.25 2.26 -15.29
CA TYR A 200 12.09 1.61 -16.28
C TYR A 200 11.28 1.19 -17.51
N GLU A 201 11.65 1.71 -18.68
CA GLU A 201 10.97 1.43 -19.93
C GLU A 201 11.53 0.18 -20.61
N SER A 202 10.65 -0.78 -20.90
CA SER A 202 10.95 -1.97 -21.68
C SER A 202 9.66 -2.63 -22.17
N ASP A 203 9.73 -3.38 -23.28
CA ASP A 203 8.60 -4.14 -23.81
C ASP A 203 8.39 -5.47 -23.08
N GLN A 204 9.44 -6.01 -22.45
CA GLN A 204 9.45 -7.28 -21.75
C GLN A 204 10.36 -7.19 -20.52
N PRO A 205 10.19 -8.06 -19.51
CA PRO A 205 11.12 -8.15 -18.40
C PRO A 205 12.55 -8.43 -18.87
N VAL A 206 13.51 -7.68 -18.32
CA VAL A 206 14.93 -7.83 -18.60
C VAL A 206 15.57 -8.69 -17.52
N PRO A 207 16.16 -9.85 -17.85
CA PRO A 207 16.67 -10.82 -16.84
C PRO A 207 17.71 -10.25 -15.88
N SER A 208 18.56 -9.33 -16.33
CA SER A 208 19.62 -8.70 -15.52
C SER A 208 19.15 -7.49 -14.68
N ARG A 209 17.87 -7.11 -14.76
CA ARG A 209 17.32 -5.99 -13.98
C ARG A 209 16.70 -6.47 -12.68
N LEU A 210 16.75 -5.60 -11.67
CA LEU A 210 16.21 -5.87 -10.35
C LEU A 210 14.68 -5.88 -10.36
N ILE A 211 14.08 -6.76 -9.56
CA ILE A 211 12.65 -6.84 -9.30
C ILE A 211 12.37 -6.96 -7.81
N GLY A 212 11.27 -6.33 -7.36
CA GLY A 212 10.74 -6.48 -6.00
C GLY A 212 9.74 -7.63 -5.91
N VAL A 213 9.91 -8.54 -4.94
CA VAL A 213 8.94 -9.60 -4.69
C VAL A 213 8.78 -9.86 -3.20
N PRO A 214 7.58 -10.29 -2.73
CA PRO A 214 7.38 -10.59 -1.31
C PRO A 214 8.20 -11.82 -0.87
N GLY A 215 8.62 -11.86 0.39
CA GLY A 215 9.48 -12.91 0.95
C GLY A 215 8.97 -14.35 0.80
N TYR A 216 7.65 -14.55 0.62
CA TYR A 216 7.07 -15.85 0.35
C TYR A 216 7.06 -16.24 -1.14
N PHE A 217 7.54 -15.34 -2.02
CA PHE A 217 7.66 -15.65 -3.45
C PHE A 217 8.64 -16.81 -3.66
N GLY A 218 8.35 -17.69 -4.59
CA GLY A 218 9.13 -18.92 -4.78
C GLY A 218 8.59 -20.13 -3.99
N VAL A 219 8.05 -19.93 -2.79
CA VAL A 219 7.40 -21.00 -2.00
C VAL A 219 5.89 -21.07 -2.31
N GLY A 220 5.19 -19.95 -2.25
CA GLY A 220 3.74 -19.88 -2.43
C GLY A 220 3.29 -19.37 -3.80
N GLN A 221 4.16 -18.69 -4.51
CA GLN A 221 3.92 -18.11 -5.84
C GLN A 221 5.14 -18.30 -6.73
N GLY A 222 4.98 -18.17 -8.02
CA GLY A 222 6.08 -18.22 -8.97
C GLY A 222 5.66 -17.78 -10.36
N PHE A 223 6.66 -17.44 -11.16
CA PHE A 223 6.45 -17.14 -12.57
C PHE A 223 6.17 -18.41 -13.38
N THR A 224 5.34 -18.29 -14.39
CA THR A 224 4.91 -19.39 -15.23
C THR A 224 5.24 -19.13 -16.70
N GLY A 225 5.25 -20.20 -17.51
CA GLY A 225 5.38 -20.12 -18.94
C GLY A 225 6.65 -19.39 -19.39
N LYS A 226 6.48 -18.39 -20.23
CA LYS A 226 7.56 -17.64 -20.88
C LYS A 226 8.44 -16.83 -19.91
N LEU A 227 7.98 -16.56 -18.69
CA LEU A 227 8.70 -15.75 -17.69
C LEU A 227 9.55 -16.61 -16.73
N ALA A 228 9.46 -17.93 -16.74
CA ALA A 228 10.26 -18.79 -15.90
C ALA A 228 11.75 -18.60 -16.19
N GLY A 229 12.53 -18.15 -15.21
CA GLY A 229 13.97 -17.89 -15.34
C GLY A 229 14.35 -16.63 -16.14
N LYS A 230 13.36 -15.79 -16.54
CA LYS A 230 13.58 -14.57 -17.33
C LYS A 230 12.93 -13.32 -16.73
N ALA A 231 12.41 -13.42 -15.53
CA ALA A 231 11.62 -12.38 -14.93
C ALA A 231 12.45 -11.20 -14.36
N GLY A 232 13.70 -11.41 -14.05
CA GLY A 232 14.63 -10.45 -13.46
C GLY A 232 15.31 -10.99 -12.21
N GLU A 233 16.25 -10.21 -11.66
CA GLU A 233 17.00 -10.51 -10.45
C GLU A 233 16.19 -10.14 -9.20
N VAL A 234 15.79 -11.16 -8.45
CA VAL A 234 14.88 -11.02 -7.28
C VAL A 234 15.52 -10.26 -6.13
N ARG A 235 14.77 -9.34 -5.57
CA ARG A 235 15.02 -8.68 -4.28
C ARG A 235 13.76 -8.76 -3.42
N THR A 236 13.96 -8.91 -2.13
CA THR A 236 12.94 -8.78 -1.10
C THR A 236 13.50 -7.80 -0.09
N THR A 237 13.07 -6.56 -0.15
CA THR A 237 13.71 -5.49 0.62
C THR A 237 13.12 -5.34 2.01
N GLY A 238 11.86 -5.72 2.19
CA GLY A 238 11.17 -5.62 3.48
C GLY A 238 10.54 -4.25 3.75
N SER A 239 10.49 -3.36 2.76
CA SER A 239 9.76 -2.09 2.79
C SER A 239 8.99 -1.92 1.48
N ILE A 240 7.67 -1.80 1.58
CA ILE A 240 6.78 -1.70 0.42
C ILE A 240 6.88 -0.31 -0.20
N ALA A 241 6.83 0.75 0.62
CA ALA A 241 6.94 2.12 0.15
C ALA A 241 8.31 2.37 -0.52
N TYR A 242 9.39 1.80 0.02
CA TYR A 242 10.71 1.84 -0.59
C TYR A 242 10.72 1.15 -1.97
N GLU A 243 10.17 -0.05 -2.10
CA GLU A 243 10.11 -0.77 -3.38
C GLU A 243 9.25 -0.03 -4.41
N LEU A 244 8.14 0.60 -4.00
CA LEU A 244 7.32 1.44 -4.86
C LEU A 244 8.09 2.65 -5.36
N ALA A 245 8.81 3.35 -4.47
CA ALA A 245 9.66 4.48 -4.82
C ALA A 245 10.80 4.08 -5.77
N MET A 246 11.45 2.94 -5.53
CA MET A 246 12.50 2.42 -6.42
C MET A 246 11.93 1.98 -7.78
N THR A 247 10.67 1.55 -7.84
CA THR A 247 9.99 1.26 -9.11
C THR A 247 9.68 2.54 -9.88
N ALA A 248 9.17 3.59 -9.21
CA ALA A 248 8.92 4.89 -9.82
C ALA A 248 10.21 5.51 -10.40
N ARG A 249 11.35 5.33 -9.72
CA ARG A 249 12.68 5.78 -10.18
C ARG A 249 13.33 4.87 -11.23
N GLY A 250 12.69 3.79 -11.68
CA GLY A 250 13.24 2.85 -12.65
C GLY A 250 14.41 1.99 -12.15
N VAL A 251 14.70 1.96 -10.85
CA VAL A 251 15.70 1.08 -10.23
C VAL A 251 15.21 -0.36 -10.24
N LEU A 252 13.99 -0.58 -9.76
CA LEU A 252 13.26 -1.83 -9.96
C LEU A 252 12.46 -1.73 -11.26
N GLN A 253 12.58 -2.71 -12.15
CA GLN A 253 11.79 -2.71 -13.38
C GLN A 253 10.30 -2.97 -13.11
N TYR A 254 9.98 -3.67 -12.04
CA TYR A 254 8.65 -3.86 -11.48
C TYR A 254 8.74 -4.40 -10.05
N ALA A 255 7.66 -4.27 -9.30
CA ALA A 255 7.53 -4.89 -7.98
C ALA A 255 6.16 -5.55 -7.79
N MET A 256 6.07 -6.50 -6.86
CA MET A 256 4.87 -7.27 -6.55
C MET A 256 4.65 -7.33 -5.05
N PHE A 257 3.39 -7.10 -4.62
CA PHE A 257 3.02 -7.12 -3.21
C PHE A 257 1.80 -8.02 -2.99
N GLY A 258 1.81 -8.78 -1.92
CA GLY A 258 0.76 -9.75 -1.66
C GLY A 258 -0.51 -9.18 -1.09
N ALA A 259 -0.38 -8.32 -0.11
CA ALA A 259 -1.49 -7.69 0.60
C ALA A 259 -1.01 -6.48 1.42
N PRO A 260 -0.48 -5.43 0.77
CA PRO A 260 -0.13 -4.18 1.44
C PRO A 260 -1.37 -3.57 2.08
N ARG A 261 -1.17 -2.82 3.14
CA ARG A 261 -2.19 -1.95 3.71
C ARG A 261 -2.29 -0.65 2.90
N LEU A 262 -3.29 0.15 3.20
CA LEU A 262 -3.49 1.40 2.48
C LEU A 262 -2.32 2.37 2.70
N TRP A 263 -1.77 2.44 3.90
CA TRP A 263 -0.64 3.30 4.25
C TRP A 263 0.68 2.87 3.61
N ASP A 264 0.93 1.57 3.43
CA ASP A 264 2.14 1.07 2.77
C ASP A 264 2.23 1.51 1.31
N MET A 265 1.07 1.75 0.66
CA MET A 265 1.02 1.84 -0.79
C MET A 265 0.40 3.11 -1.37
N ALA A 266 -0.37 3.88 -0.60
CA ALA A 266 -1.15 5.00 -1.15
C ALA A 266 -0.26 6.04 -1.85
N GLY A 267 0.82 6.48 -1.20
CA GLY A 267 1.78 7.42 -1.79
C GLY A 267 2.57 6.81 -2.94
N GLY A 268 3.19 5.64 -2.71
CA GLY A 268 4.03 4.99 -3.71
C GLY A 268 3.29 4.55 -4.97
N ALA A 269 2.01 4.17 -4.87
CA ALA A 269 1.20 3.82 -6.03
C ALA A 269 0.95 5.03 -6.95
N LEU A 270 0.67 6.21 -6.38
CA LEU A 270 0.57 7.45 -7.16
C LEU A 270 1.91 7.77 -7.83
N ALA A 271 3.01 7.71 -7.07
CA ALA A 271 4.34 8.00 -7.60
C ALA A 271 4.70 7.11 -8.81
N VAL A 272 4.37 5.80 -8.76
CA VAL A 272 4.56 4.91 -9.93
C VAL A 272 3.73 5.36 -11.13
N VAL A 273 2.48 5.78 -10.92
CA VAL A 273 1.60 6.23 -12.01
C VAL A 273 2.11 7.53 -12.62
N GLU A 274 2.46 8.51 -11.79
CA GLU A 274 2.96 9.82 -12.23
C GLU A 274 4.38 9.73 -12.86
N ALA A 275 5.15 8.70 -12.52
CA ALA A 275 6.39 8.34 -13.22
C ALA A 275 6.18 7.61 -14.56
N GLY A 276 4.94 7.53 -15.08
CA GLY A 276 4.60 6.89 -16.36
C GLY A 276 4.28 5.40 -16.27
N GLY A 277 4.25 4.84 -15.06
CA GLY A 277 3.95 3.44 -14.81
C GLY A 277 2.46 3.11 -14.69
N THR A 278 2.19 1.90 -14.24
CA THR A 278 0.84 1.42 -13.93
C THR A 278 0.85 0.53 -12.68
N VAL A 279 -0.27 0.54 -11.99
CA VAL A 279 -0.55 -0.32 -10.84
C VAL A 279 -1.64 -1.30 -11.24
N MET A 280 -1.33 -2.58 -11.22
CA MET A 280 -2.29 -3.66 -11.45
C MET A 280 -2.75 -4.22 -10.13
N THR A 281 -4.04 -4.43 -9.99
CA THR A 281 -4.64 -5.05 -8.80
C THR A 281 -5.66 -6.12 -9.16
N ARG A 282 -6.04 -6.90 -8.14
CA ARG A 282 -7.11 -7.88 -8.22
C ARG A 282 -7.80 -7.97 -6.87
N PHE A 283 -8.98 -7.40 -6.73
CA PHE A 283 -9.75 -7.49 -5.50
C PHE A 283 -10.22 -8.92 -5.21
N ARG A 284 -10.54 -9.19 -3.94
CA ARG A 284 -10.71 -10.56 -3.39
C ARG A 284 -11.65 -11.50 -4.16
N ARG A 285 -12.63 -10.96 -4.89
CA ARG A 285 -13.63 -11.75 -5.66
C ARG A 285 -13.36 -11.77 -7.17
N GLU A 286 -12.32 -11.06 -7.62
CA GLU A 286 -12.01 -10.93 -9.03
C GLU A 286 -11.06 -12.03 -9.48
N LYS A 287 -11.25 -12.51 -10.72
CA LYS A 287 -10.38 -13.52 -11.32
C LYS A 287 -9.26 -12.91 -12.16
N ARG A 288 -9.42 -11.67 -12.60
CA ARG A 288 -8.48 -10.99 -13.50
C ARG A 288 -7.85 -9.80 -12.82
N TRP A 289 -6.61 -9.53 -13.19
CA TRP A 289 -5.93 -8.29 -12.86
C TRP A 289 -6.45 -7.16 -13.75
N HIS A 290 -6.54 -5.98 -13.19
CA HIS A 290 -6.94 -4.76 -13.90
C HIS A 290 -6.12 -3.55 -13.39
N PRO A 291 -5.94 -2.51 -14.20
CA PRO A 291 -5.34 -1.27 -13.74
C PRO A 291 -6.15 -0.67 -12.60
N MET A 292 -5.45 -0.20 -11.56
CA MET A 292 -6.04 0.43 -10.39
C MET A 292 -5.88 1.94 -10.49
N GLY A 293 -6.99 2.66 -10.58
CA GLY A 293 -7.01 4.12 -10.48
C GLY A 293 -7.45 4.58 -9.09
N CYS A 294 -8.64 4.12 -8.66
CA CYS A 294 -9.15 4.38 -7.31
C CYS A 294 -8.69 3.28 -6.35
N LEU A 295 -8.12 3.66 -5.19
CA LEU A 295 -7.67 2.71 -4.18
C LEU A 295 -8.86 2.14 -3.39
N VAL A 296 -9.91 2.95 -3.18
CA VAL A 296 -11.09 2.56 -2.41
C VAL A 296 -12.36 2.78 -3.23
N PRO A 297 -12.62 1.90 -4.23
CA PRO A 297 -13.77 2.06 -5.14
C PRO A 297 -15.13 2.09 -4.45
N SER A 298 -15.27 1.45 -3.29
CA SER A 298 -16.52 1.44 -2.50
C SER A 298 -16.92 2.81 -1.97
N TRP A 299 -16.01 3.79 -1.94
CA TRP A 299 -16.31 5.16 -1.52
C TRP A 299 -17.33 5.86 -2.42
N GLU A 300 -17.41 5.45 -3.69
CA GLU A 300 -18.41 5.95 -4.63
C GLU A 300 -19.85 5.54 -4.23
N GLU A 301 -19.99 4.38 -3.58
CA GLU A 301 -21.28 3.83 -3.16
C GLU A 301 -21.66 4.30 -1.73
N LYS A 302 -20.68 4.31 -0.84
CA LYS A 302 -20.81 4.68 0.57
C LYS A 302 -19.48 5.15 1.12
N THR A 303 -19.47 6.25 1.85
CA THR A 303 -18.28 6.69 2.61
C THR A 303 -17.84 5.58 3.57
N PRO A 304 -16.61 5.06 3.46
CA PRO A 304 -16.12 4.02 4.35
C PRO A 304 -15.87 4.57 5.76
N THR A 305 -15.95 3.71 6.76
CA THR A 305 -15.49 4.03 8.10
C THR A 305 -13.96 3.95 8.20
N MET A 306 -13.38 4.59 9.20
CA MET A 306 -11.94 4.51 9.47
C MET A 306 -11.50 3.06 9.70
N LYS A 307 -12.30 2.25 10.38
CA LYS A 307 -12.07 0.81 10.58
C LYS A 307 -12.06 0.02 9.27
N GLU A 308 -12.99 0.30 8.36
CA GLU A 308 -13.01 -0.31 7.03
C GLU A 308 -11.74 0.00 6.23
N LEU A 309 -11.26 1.26 6.29
CA LEU A 309 -10.02 1.68 5.64
C LEU A 309 -8.79 1.02 6.25
N ARG A 310 -8.72 0.88 7.58
CA ARG A 310 -7.65 0.11 8.25
C ARG A 310 -7.63 -1.35 7.85
N GLY A 311 -8.79 -1.94 7.57
CA GLY A 311 -8.93 -3.30 7.09
C GLY A 311 -8.61 -3.49 5.60
N TRP A 312 -8.44 -2.39 4.86
CA TRP A 312 -8.21 -2.44 3.42
C TRP A 312 -6.88 -3.11 3.08
N MET A 313 -6.90 -3.98 2.06
CA MET A 313 -5.72 -4.59 1.48
C MET A 313 -6.02 -5.15 0.09
N ALA A 314 -5.06 -5.08 -0.82
CA ALA A 314 -5.16 -5.70 -2.15
C ALA A 314 -3.78 -6.13 -2.67
N PRO A 315 -3.67 -7.23 -3.43
CA PRO A 315 -2.44 -7.59 -4.10
C PRO A 315 -2.14 -6.60 -5.24
N LEU A 316 -0.87 -6.25 -5.40
CA LEU A 316 -0.42 -5.31 -6.43
C LEU A 316 0.70 -5.89 -7.28
N VAL A 317 0.73 -5.47 -8.54
CA VAL A 317 1.89 -5.54 -9.43
C VAL A 317 2.08 -4.15 -10.04
N VAL A 318 3.26 -3.57 -9.88
CA VAL A 318 3.58 -2.23 -10.34
C VAL A 318 4.79 -2.24 -11.28
N GLY A 319 4.82 -1.33 -12.25
CA GLY A 319 5.89 -1.21 -13.23
C GLY A 319 5.45 -0.40 -14.43
N ASN A 320 6.16 -0.50 -15.57
CA ASN A 320 5.73 0.22 -16.76
C ASN A 320 4.44 -0.36 -17.35
N GLN A 321 3.82 0.37 -18.29
CA GLN A 321 2.52 0.06 -18.88
C GLN A 321 2.47 -1.29 -19.62
N LYS A 322 3.61 -1.87 -20.03
CA LYS A 322 3.70 -3.14 -20.77
C LYS A 322 4.06 -4.31 -19.86
N VAL A 323 5.05 -4.10 -18.98
CA VAL A 323 5.60 -5.18 -18.15
C VAL A 323 4.67 -5.52 -16.98
N ALA A 324 4.09 -4.55 -16.27
CA ALA A 324 3.26 -4.84 -15.11
C ALA A 324 2.03 -5.73 -15.44
N PRO A 325 1.24 -5.48 -16.51
CA PRO A 325 0.17 -6.38 -16.93
C PRO A 325 0.67 -7.78 -17.31
N MET A 326 1.81 -7.86 -18.03
CA MET A 326 2.42 -9.15 -18.39
C MET A 326 2.81 -9.97 -17.17
N ILE A 327 3.41 -9.33 -16.17
CA ILE A 327 3.75 -9.99 -14.89
C ILE A 327 2.49 -10.44 -14.16
N ALA A 328 1.49 -9.57 -14.02
CA ALA A 328 0.24 -9.87 -13.35
C ALA A 328 -0.45 -11.13 -13.91
N ASP A 329 -0.46 -11.30 -15.22
CA ASP A 329 -1.06 -12.44 -15.91
C ASP A 329 -0.22 -13.73 -15.79
N ASN A 330 1.09 -13.62 -15.54
CA ASN A 330 2.03 -14.75 -15.52
C ASN A 330 2.50 -15.16 -14.11
N VAL A 331 1.92 -14.59 -13.05
CA VAL A 331 2.13 -15.04 -11.68
C VAL A 331 1.04 -16.01 -11.25
N LYS A 332 1.42 -17.20 -10.83
CA LYS A 332 0.49 -18.24 -10.34
C LYS A 332 0.89 -18.72 -8.95
N ARG A 333 -0.11 -19.12 -8.17
CA ARG A 333 0.14 -19.85 -6.93
C ARG A 333 0.80 -21.18 -7.27
N ARG A 334 1.90 -21.48 -6.59
CA ARG A 334 2.51 -22.80 -6.66
C ARG A 334 1.71 -23.77 -5.80
N PHE A 335 1.39 -24.92 -6.34
CA PHE A 335 0.78 -25.99 -5.56
C PHE A 335 1.86 -26.60 -4.67
N SER A 336 1.77 -26.39 -3.37
CA SER A 336 2.70 -27.00 -2.40
C SER A 336 1.94 -28.03 -1.56
N LEU A 337 2.30 -29.29 -1.69
CA LEU A 337 1.78 -30.37 -0.85
C LEU A 337 1.98 -30.06 0.65
N SER A 338 3.09 -29.44 1.01
CA SER A 338 3.39 -29.02 2.39
C SER A 338 2.40 -27.99 2.93
N SER A 339 1.86 -27.10 2.09
CA SER A 339 0.84 -26.14 2.48
C SER A 339 -0.53 -26.80 2.75
N GLN A 340 -0.84 -27.86 2.02
CA GLN A 340 -2.05 -28.66 2.23
C GLN A 340 -1.94 -29.49 3.52
N ILE A 341 -0.78 -30.12 3.75
CA ILE A 341 -0.51 -30.86 5.00
C ILE A 341 -0.57 -29.90 6.21
N ARG A 342 0.00 -28.69 6.12
CA ARG A 342 -0.14 -27.69 7.17
C ARG A 342 -1.60 -27.27 7.44
N LYS A 343 -2.43 -27.14 6.41
CA LYS A 343 -3.86 -26.83 6.57
C LYS A 343 -4.61 -28.00 7.23
N LEU A 344 -4.30 -29.22 6.86
CA LEU A 344 -4.91 -30.44 7.43
C LEU A 344 -4.47 -30.71 8.88
N THR A 345 -3.22 -30.36 9.23
CA THR A 345 -2.67 -30.58 10.58
C THR A 345 -2.91 -29.40 11.54
N ARG A 346 -3.39 -28.25 11.06
CA ARG A 346 -3.68 -27.07 11.89
C ARG A 346 -4.74 -27.33 12.98
N PRO A 347 -5.84 -28.09 12.74
CA PRO A 347 -6.77 -28.47 13.82
C PRO A 347 -6.14 -29.36 14.89
N LEU A 348 -5.29 -30.32 14.49
CA LEU A 348 -4.62 -31.27 15.40
C LEU A 348 -3.58 -30.62 16.31
N ARG A 349 -2.92 -29.54 15.85
CA ARG A 349 -2.00 -28.75 16.70
C ARG A 349 -2.71 -27.87 17.73
N ARG A 350 -3.95 -27.44 17.45
CA ARG A 350 -4.75 -26.65 18.40
C ARG A 350 -5.22 -27.47 19.59
N TRP A 351 -5.32 -28.80 19.44
CA TRP A 351 -5.70 -29.72 20.52
C TRP A 351 -4.54 -30.08 21.46
N LYS A 352 -3.28 -29.91 21.04
CA LYS A 352 -2.09 -30.24 21.85
C LYS A 352 -1.56 -29.11 22.74
N LYS A 353 -2.15 -27.93 22.73
CA LYS A 353 -1.79 -26.82 23.62
C LYS A 353 -2.92 -26.51 24.59
N LYS A 354 -3.20 -27.42 25.54
CA LYS A 354 -3.73 -27.03 26.84
C LYS A 354 -2.53 -26.76 27.74
N PRO A 355 -2.40 -25.60 28.38
CA PRO A 355 -1.37 -25.38 29.38
C PRO A 355 -1.70 -26.26 30.58
N GLU A 356 -0.74 -27.07 31.03
CA GLU A 356 -0.77 -27.71 32.35
C GLU A 356 -0.74 -26.57 33.39
N SER A 357 -1.77 -26.51 34.19
CA SER A 357 -1.81 -25.68 35.42
C SER A 357 -0.67 -26.11 36.32
N LYS A 358 0.27 -25.23 36.61
CA LYS A 358 1.25 -25.43 37.68
C LYS A 358 0.50 -25.57 39.04
N PRO A 359 0.84 -26.53 39.90
CA PRO A 359 0.29 -26.58 41.21
C PRO A 359 0.83 -25.39 42.05
N GLU A 360 -0.08 -24.72 42.72
CA GLU A 360 0.23 -23.74 43.75
C GLU A 360 1.07 -24.40 44.85
N THR A 361 2.29 -23.94 45.06
CA THR A 361 3.08 -24.28 46.24
C THR A 361 2.60 -23.43 47.41
N GLU A 362 1.88 -24.07 48.34
CA GLU A 362 1.63 -23.52 49.67
C GLU A 362 2.97 -23.15 50.34
N HIS A 363 3.14 -21.88 50.64
CA HIS A 363 4.15 -21.41 51.59
C HIS A 363 3.62 -21.58 52.99
N ASP A 364 4.08 -22.63 53.65
CA ASP A 364 3.92 -22.86 55.08
C ASP A 364 4.74 -21.83 55.87
N ALA A 365 4.03 -21.09 56.72
CA ALA A 365 4.60 -20.15 57.64
C ALA A 365 4.96 -20.92 58.95
N GLY A 366 6.25 -21.18 59.13
CA GLY A 366 6.80 -21.80 60.34
C GLY A 366 7.75 -20.86 61.06
N SER A 367 7.30 -20.31 62.17
CA SER A 367 8.02 -19.51 63.18
C SER A 367 9.09 -20.29 63.93
N LYS A 368 10.01 -19.51 64.52
CA LYS A 368 10.95 -19.76 65.64
C LYS A 368 12.40 -19.94 65.21
N THR A 369 13.30 -19.20 65.68
CA THR A 369 13.73 -18.48 66.90
C THR A 369 14.81 -17.47 66.46
#